data_2beb732f342fdeff9cedc52ad69f4836
#
_entry.id   2beb732f342fdeff9cedc52ad69f4836
#
_cell.length_a   1.000
_cell.length_b   1.000
_cell.length_c   1.000
_cell.angle_alpha   90.00
_cell.angle_beta   90.00
_cell.angle_gamma   90.00
#
_symmetry.space_group_name_H-M   'P 1'
#
loop_
_entity.id
_entity.type
_entity.pdbx_description
1 polymer ?
#
loop_
_entity_poly.entity_id
_entity_poly.type
_entity_poly.pdbx_seq_one_letter_code
_entity_poly.pdbx_strand_id
1 'polypeptide(L)'
;MEAIRIAAVVCNSPVNNTENNLENMAKWVLVSKKKGAAIVCFPEMNITGYSNHIDIKSVAEPIPGPATQYVANLAKAEKMVILAGIAEKDAKDRIFASHLVFNPHGLIGVYRKLHIAPTEQNTFTAGDRIPLFESHGFKFGIQLCYDAHFPELSTHMATKGADLIFFPHASPRGKANDKYTSWMRHLPARAYDNSLFVMACNQIGKNKKGLTFPGLALFINPSGKVVKKILADEEDVMVVDLKAEDINWVRHHEMRYFLPHRRSDLYI
;
A
#
# COMPACT_ATOMS: atom_id res chain seq x y z
N MET A 1 8.31 -10.05 -20.11
CA MET A 1 7.56 -10.45 -18.90
C MET A 1 6.09 -10.59 -19.27
N GLU A 2 5.45 -11.65 -18.84
CA GLU A 2 3.99 -11.79 -19.00
C GLU A 2 3.26 -10.79 -18.11
N ALA A 3 2.00 -10.48 -18.44
CA ALA A 3 1.16 -9.63 -17.60
C ALA A 3 0.86 -10.33 -16.26
N ILE A 4 0.97 -9.60 -15.17
CA ILE A 4 0.59 -10.11 -13.83
C ILE A 4 -0.70 -9.41 -13.36
N ARG A 5 -1.63 -10.17 -12.84
CA ARG A 5 -2.84 -9.62 -12.25
C ARG A 5 -2.62 -9.28 -10.78
N ILE A 6 -2.96 -8.05 -10.40
CA ILE A 6 -2.81 -7.55 -9.04
C ILE A 6 -4.15 -7.00 -8.53
N ALA A 7 -4.34 -7.03 -7.21
CA ALA A 7 -5.56 -6.58 -6.56
C ALA A 7 -5.29 -5.52 -5.49
N ALA A 8 -6.20 -4.56 -5.36
CA ALA A 8 -6.28 -3.60 -4.27
C ALA A 8 -7.64 -3.70 -3.59
N VAL A 9 -7.64 -3.98 -2.31
CA VAL A 9 -8.86 -4.17 -1.52
C VAL A 9 -9.29 -2.86 -0.88
N VAL A 10 -10.60 -2.63 -0.88
CA VAL A 10 -11.28 -1.59 -0.10
C VAL A 10 -12.07 -2.32 0.97
N CYS A 11 -11.59 -2.33 2.22
CA CYS A 11 -12.24 -3.04 3.31
C CYS A 11 -12.35 -2.21 4.59
N ASN A 12 -13.30 -2.57 5.42
CA ASN A 12 -13.42 -2.02 6.77
C ASN A 12 -12.47 -2.75 7.72
N SER A 13 -11.81 -1.99 8.60
CA SER A 13 -10.88 -2.55 9.58
C SER A 13 -11.04 -1.82 10.91
N PRO A 14 -12.04 -2.21 11.73
CA PRO A 14 -12.26 -1.61 13.04
C PRO A 14 -11.08 -1.85 13.98
N VAL A 15 -10.77 -0.85 14.80
CA VAL A 15 -9.75 -0.97 15.85
C VAL A 15 -10.23 -1.93 16.96
N ASN A 16 -9.30 -2.64 17.60
CA ASN A 16 -9.58 -3.65 18.62
C ASN A 16 -10.44 -4.82 18.12
N ASN A 17 -10.27 -5.19 16.86
CA ASN A 17 -11.05 -6.25 16.22
C ASN A 17 -10.17 -7.13 15.32
N THR A 18 -8.93 -7.37 15.75
CA THR A 18 -7.87 -8.00 14.92
C THR A 18 -8.31 -9.35 14.35
N GLU A 19 -8.95 -10.20 15.13
CA GLU A 19 -9.44 -11.52 14.71
C GLU A 19 -10.41 -11.40 13.52
N ASN A 20 -11.48 -10.61 13.67
CA ASN A 20 -12.45 -10.40 12.59
C ASN A 20 -11.81 -9.67 11.37
N ASN A 21 -10.84 -8.77 11.60
CA ASN A 21 -10.13 -8.12 10.51
C ASN A 21 -9.31 -9.14 9.71
N LEU A 22 -8.68 -10.12 10.37
CA LEU A 22 -7.96 -11.22 9.71
C LEU A 22 -8.90 -12.15 8.96
N GLU A 23 -10.07 -12.48 9.51
CA GLU A 23 -11.09 -13.27 8.82
C GLU A 23 -11.62 -12.54 7.58
N ASN A 24 -11.92 -11.25 7.70
CA ASN A 24 -12.35 -10.42 6.57
C ASN A 24 -11.24 -10.33 5.51
N MET A 25 -9.97 -10.20 5.94
CA MET A 25 -8.82 -10.22 5.05
C MET A 25 -8.73 -11.55 4.28
N ALA A 26 -8.89 -12.69 4.95
CA ALA A 26 -8.88 -14.01 4.31
C ALA A 26 -9.97 -14.14 3.24
N LYS A 27 -11.20 -13.67 3.53
CA LYS A 27 -12.28 -13.58 2.54
C LYS A 27 -11.85 -12.82 1.29
N TRP A 28 -11.24 -11.64 1.44
CA TRP A 28 -10.83 -10.81 0.31
C TRP A 28 -9.61 -11.36 -0.43
N VAL A 29 -8.72 -12.08 0.24
CA VAL A 29 -7.65 -12.86 -0.42
C VAL A 29 -8.27 -13.91 -1.35
N LEU A 30 -9.24 -14.68 -0.87
CA LEU A 30 -9.93 -15.69 -1.68
C LEU A 30 -10.69 -15.08 -2.87
N VAL A 31 -11.37 -13.95 -2.67
CA VAL A 31 -12.04 -13.22 -3.76
C VAL A 31 -11.04 -12.74 -4.80
N SER A 32 -9.90 -12.18 -4.36
CA SER A 32 -8.83 -11.72 -5.26
C SER A 32 -8.24 -12.87 -6.06
N LYS A 33 -7.98 -14.00 -5.41
CA LYS A 33 -7.50 -15.23 -6.05
C LYS A 33 -8.47 -15.76 -7.10
N LYS A 34 -9.78 -15.82 -6.78
CA LYS A 34 -10.82 -16.26 -7.74
C LYS A 34 -10.88 -15.34 -8.97
N LYS A 35 -10.50 -14.07 -8.84
CA LYS A 35 -10.37 -13.12 -9.95
C LYS A 35 -9.00 -13.21 -10.66
N GLY A 36 -8.15 -14.16 -10.27
CA GLY A 36 -6.85 -14.45 -10.87
C GLY A 36 -5.70 -13.55 -10.40
N ALA A 37 -5.86 -12.80 -9.32
CA ALA A 37 -4.77 -11.98 -8.78
C ALA A 37 -3.65 -12.85 -8.18
N ALA A 38 -2.39 -12.50 -8.46
CA ALA A 38 -1.20 -13.10 -7.87
C ALA A 38 -0.69 -12.28 -6.66
N ILE A 39 -0.98 -10.98 -6.65
CA ILE A 39 -0.64 -10.05 -5.57
C ILE A 39 -1.91 -9.36 -5.11
N VAL A 40 -2.10 -9.25 -3.79
CA VAL A 40 -3.20 -8.48 -3.19
C VAL A 40 -2.67 -7.49 -2.17
N CYS A 41 -3.09 -6.24 -2.27
CA CYS A 41 -2.73 -5.15 -1.36
C CYS A 41 -3.97 -4.72 -0.56
N PHE A 42 -3.81 -4.68 0.76
CA PHE A 42 -4.80 -4.20 1.70
C PHE A 42 -4.52 -2.75 2.12
N PRO A 43 -5.49 -2.03 2.67
CA PRO A 43 -5.30 -0.68 3.19
C PRO A 43 -4.29 -0.62 4.35
N GLU A 44 -3.80 0.59 4.64
CA GLU A 44 -2.93 0.87 5.78
C GLU A 44 -3.58 0.37 7.09
N MET A 45 -2.82 -0.38 7.90
CA MET A 45 -3.22 -0.94 9.20
C MET A 45 -4.50 -1.79 9.17
N ASN A 46 -4.75 -2.51 8.09
CA ASN A 46 -5.97 -3.31 7.95
C ASN A 46 -6.08 -4.47 8.95
N ILE A 47 -4.99 -4.93 9.55
CA ILE A 47 -4.99 -6.01 10.55
C ILE A 47 -5.48 -5.49 11.90
N THR A 48 -4.88 -4.43 12.42
CA THR A 48 -5.18 -3.89 13.76
C THR A 48 -6.28 -2.83 13.77
N GLY A 49 -6.66 -2.35 12.58
CA GLY A 49 -7.40 -1.10 12.41
C GLY A 49 -6.50 0.12 12.59
N TYR A 50 -6.91 1.26 12.03
CA TYR A 50 -6.19 2.51 12.15
C TYR A 50 -6.77 3.39 13.26
N SER A 51 -5.90 3.83 14.18
CA SER A 51 -6.15 4.92 15.12
C SER A 51 -4.89 5.77 15.25
N ASN A 52 -5.06 7.08 15.34
CA ASN A 52 -3.99 8.02 15.67
C ASN A 52 -3.91 8.32 17.19
N HIS A 53 -4.70 7.63 17.99
CA HIS A 53 -4.67 7.71 19.46
C HIS A 53 -3.72 6.67 20.04
N ILE A 54 -3.20 6.99 21.23
CA ILE A 54 -2.25 6.15 21.96
C ILE A 54 -2.80 4.76 22.31
N ASP A 55 -4.12 4.60 22.34
CA ASP A 55 -4.80 3.34 22.61
C ASP A 55 -4.52 2.25 21.56
N ILE A 56 -4.00 2.64 20.39
CA ILE A 56 -3.54 1.67 19.37
C ILE A 56 -2.44 0.74 19.90
N LYS A 57 -1.72 1.14 20.95
CA LYS A 57 -0.71 0.31 21.63
C LYS A 57 -1.29 -1.00 22.19
N SER A 58 -2.58 -1.02 22.53
CA SER A 58 -3.23 -2.21 23.09
C SER A 58 -3.41 -3.34 22.09
N VAL A 59 -3.38 -3.03 20.79
CA VAL A 59 -3.53 -4.00 19.68
C VAL A 59 -2.28 -4.13 18.85
N ALA A 60 -1.24 -3.36 19.17
CA ALA A 60 0.03 -3.44 18.45
C ALA A 60 0.77 -4.74 18.80
N GLU A 61 1.27 -5.42 17.78
CA GLU A 61 1.95 -6.71 17.92
C GLU A 61 3.42 -6.62 17.52
N PRO A 62 4.30 -7.47 18.08
CA PRO A 62 5.65 -7.62 17.56
C PRO A 62 5.65 -8.29 16.18
N ILE A 63 6.73 -8.11 15.44
CA ILE A 63 6.99 -8.83 14.20
C ILE A 63 8.24 -9.70 14.41
N PRO A 64 8.13 -11.05 14.35
CA PRO A 64 6.92 -11.84 14.15
C PRO A 64 5.97 -11.86 15.37
N GLY A 65 4.67 -12.05 15.12
CA GLY A 65 3.62 -12.15 16.11
C GLY A 65 2.44 -12.99 15.60
N PRO A 66 1.38 -13.18 16.39
CA PRO A 66 0.24 -14.02 16.03
C PRO A 66 -0.41 -13.63 14.70
N ALA A 67 -0.69 -12.33 14.48
CA ALA A 67 -1.29 -11.87 13.25
C ALA A 67 -0.36 -12.10 12.04
N THR A 68 0.95 -11.88 12.18
CA THR A 68 1.91 -12.11 11.10
C THR A 68 2.01 -13.59 10.74
N GLN A 69 1.91 -14.48 11.73
CA GLN A 69 1.90 -15.93 11.49
C GLN A 69 0.63 -16.37 10.74
N TYR A 70 -0.53 -15.79 11.11
CA TYR A 70 -1.79 -16.05 10.41
C TYR A 70 -1.68 -15.67 8.93
N VAL A 71 -1.19 -14.46 8.62
CA VAL A 71 -1.05 -13.98 7.24
C VAL A 71 -0.03 -14.79 6.45
N ALA A 72 1.08 -15.21 7.07
CA ALA A 72 2.07 -16.09 6.43
C ALA A 72 1.45 -17.43 6.04
N ASN A 73 0.65 -18.03 6.93
CA ASN A 73 -0.05 -19.29 6.64
C ASN A 73 -1.08 -19.10 5.51
N LEU A 74 -1.81 -17.97 5.50
CA LEU A 74 -2.76 -17.64 4.44
C LEU A 74 -2.05 -17.46 3.08
N ALA A 75 -0.94 -16.72 3.04
CA ALA A 75 -0.14 -16.53 1.82
C ALA A 75 0.36 -17.86 1.24
N LYS A 76 0.81 -18.78 2.14
CA LYS A 76 1.23 -20.13 1.77
C LYS A 76 0.07 -20.98 1.23
N ALA A 77 -1.05 -21.01 1.93
CA ALA A 77 -2.24 -21.80 1.55
C ALA A 77 -2.81 -21.35 0.20
N GLU A 78 -2.89 -20.04 0.00
CA GLU A 78 -3.46 -19.46 -1.21
C GLU A 78 -2.44 -19.28 -2.35
N LYS A 79 -1.14 -19.51 -2.10
CA LYS A 79 -0.04 -19.31 -3.04
C LYS A 79 -0.05 -17.90 -3.64
N MET A 80 -0.27 -16.89 -2.80
CA MET A 80 -0.38 -15.48 -3.18
C MET A 80 0.67 -14.62 -2.48
N VAL A 81 1.00 -13.49 -3.10
CA VAL A 81 1.69 -12.40 -2.41
C VAL A 81 0.64 -11.52 -1.73
N ILE A 82 0.82 -11.27 -0.44
CA ILE A 82 -0.12 -10.48 0.37
C ILE A 82 0.64 -9.29 0.99
N LEU A 83 0.12 -8.09 0.75
CA LEU A 83 0.58 -6.85 1.37
C LEU A 83 -0.47 -6.42 2.40
N ALA A 84 -0.10 -6.36 3.69
CA ALA A 84 -1.03 -6.10 4.78
C ALA A 84 -0.43 -5.19 5.87
N GLY A 85 -1.25 -4.29 6.40
CA GLY A 85 -0.83 -3.27 7.36
C GLY A 85 -1.17 -3.61 8.81
N ILE A 86 -0.25 -3.28 9.72
CA ILE A 86 -0.37 -3.54 11.16
C ILE A 86 0.20 -2.38 12.00
N ALA A 87 -0.33 -2.18 13.20
CA ALA A 87 0.39 -1.46 14.24
C ALA A 87 1.46 -2.41 14.81
N GLU A 88 2.71 -2.13 14.49
CA GLU A 88 3.86 -2.90 14.99
C GLU A 88 4.35 -2.31 16.30
N LYS A 89 4.70 -3.17 17.27
CA LYS A 89 5.39 -2.80 18.50
C LYS A 89 6.77 -3.45 18.54
N ASP A 90 7.82 -2.65 18.69
CA ASP A 90 9.17 -3.19 18.81
C ASP A 90 9.56 -3.53 20.27
N ALA A 91 10.76 -4.08 20.44
CA ALA A 91 11.28 -4.46 21.77
C ALA A 91 11.51 -3.27 22.71
N LYS A 92 11.42 -2.02 22.21
CA LYS A 92 11.54 -0.79 23.01
C LYS A 92 10.19 -0.10 23.21
N ASP A 93 9.08 -0.83 23.02
CA ASP A 93 7.70 -0.31 23.09
C ASP A 93 7.38 0.84 22.12
N ARG A 94 8.19 1.05 21.09
CA ARG A 94 7.88 2.01 20.04
C ARG A 94 6.83 1.43 19.10
N ILE A 95 5.92 2.27 18.66
CA ILE A 95 4.84 1.87 17.74
C ILE A 95 5.14 2.39 16.35
N PHE A 96 5.01 1.52 15.35
CA PHE A 96 5.16 1.85 13.94
C PHE A 96 3.88 1.52 13.17
N ALA A 97 3.52 2.36 12.22
CA ALA A 97 2.59 1.98 11.17
C ALA A 97 3.38 1.18 10.12
N SER A 98 3.19 -0.13 10.11
CA SER A 98 3.98 -1.06 9.30
C SER A 98 3.14 -1.74 8.24
N HIS A 99 3.73 -1.97 7.07
CA HIS A 99 3.13 -2.75 5.99
C HIS A 99 4.05 -3.91 5.64
N LEU A 100 3.49 -5.09 5.73
CA LEU A 100 4.19 -6.37 5.63
C LEU A 100 4.01 -6.94 4.24
N VAL A 101 5.03 -7.57 3.72
CA VAL A 101 4.97 -8.29 2.44
C VAL A 101 5.21 -9.77 2.69
N PHE A 102 4.21 -10.57 2.36
CA PHE A 102 4.27 -12.04 2.45
C PHE A 102 4.26 -12.64 1.06
N ASN A 103 4.98 -13.72 0.87
CA ASN A 103 4.86 -14.61 -0.27
C ASN A 103 4.50 -16.03 0.21
N PRO A 104 4.35 -17.04 -0.67
CA PRO A 104 4.04 -18.41 -0.27
C PRO A 104 5.07 -19.07 0.67
N HIS A 105 6.25 -18.48 0.83
CA HIS A 105 7.32 -18.97 1.73
C HIS A 105 7.35 -18.23 3.08
N GLY A 106 6.51 -17.21 3.28
CA GLY A 106 6.39 -16.46 4.53
C GLY A 106 6.61 -14.96 4.38
N LEU A 107 6.93 -14.29 5.49
CA LEU A 107 7.24 -12.85 5.53
C LEU A 107 8.58 -12.58 4.82
N ILE A 108 8.55 -11.75 3.78
CA ILE A 108 9.74 -11.36 3.02
C ILE A 108 10.27 -9.98 3.38
N GLY A 109 9.46 -9.16 4.04
CA GLY A 109 9.92 -7.89 4.58
C GLY A 109 8.82 -6.98 5.10
N VAL A 110 9.26 -5.85 5.62
CA VAL A 110 8.44 -4.85 6.31
C VAL A 110 8.81 -3.47 5.81
N TYR A 111 7.81 -2.67 5.46
CA TYR A 111 7.93 -1.23 5.29
C TYR A 111 7.32 -0.53 6.50
N ARG A 112 8.06 0.30 7.21
CA ARG A 112 7.58 1.19 8.26
C ARG A 112 7.38 2.58 7.69
N LYS A 113 6.22 3.20 7.95
CA LYS A 113 5.90 4.57 7.50
C LYS A 113 7.03 5.53 7.85
N LEU A 114 7.52 6.26 6.85
CA LEU A 114 8.67 7.17 7.02
C LEU A 114 8.23 8.56 7.47
N HIS A 115 7.14 9.05 6.92
CA HIS A 115 6.64 10.39 7.22
C HIS A 115 5.39 10.29 8.11
N ILE A 116 5.57 10.62 9.38
CA ILE A 116 4.49 10.59 10.36
C ILE A 116 3.71 11.90 10.25
N ALA A 117 2.39 11.78 9.99
CA ALA A 117 1.52 12.95 9.90
C ALA A 117 1.44 13.70 11.25
N PRO A 118 1.23 15.03 11.26
CA PRO A 118 1.19 15.80 12.52
C PRO A 118 0.25 15.25 13.59
N THR A 119 -0.89 14.67 13.18
CA THR A 119 -1.85 14.06 14.10
C THR A 119 -1.42 12.68 14.63
N GLU A 120 -0.36 12.11 14.12
CA GLU A 120 0.16 10.78 14.43
C GLU A 120 1.44 10.82 15.29
N GLN A 121 2.11 12.00 15.40
CA GLN A 121 3.45 12.15 15.98
C GLN A 121 3.56 11.71 17.46
N ASN A 122 2.47 11.81 18.21
CA ASN A 122 2.44 11.37 19.61
C ASN A 122 2.21 9.85 19.76
N THR A 123 1.99 9.14 18.66
CA THR A 123 1.59 7.72 18.67
C THR A 123 2.59 6.86 17.93
N PHE A 124 3.04 7.28 16.76
CA PHE A 124 3.89 6.47 15.89
C PHE A 124 5.33 7.00 15.81
N THR A 125 6.24 6.07 15.66
CA THR A 125 7.66 6.32 15.35
C THR A 125 7.87 6.19 13.84
N ALA A 126 8.69 7.07 13.26
CA ALA A 126 9.07 6.98 11.86
C ALA A 126 9.98 5.77 11.60
N GLY A 127 9.81 5.14 10.44
CA GLY A 127 10.72 4.15 9.91
C GLY A 127 12.06 4.77 9.49
N ASP A 128 13.04 3.93 9.19
CA ASP A 128 14.41 4.33 8.84
C ASP A 128 14.96 3.66 7.58
N ARG A 129 14.11 2.92 6.84
CA ARG A 129 14.51 2.16 5.65
C ARG A 129 13.52 2.32 4.52
N ILE A 130 14.03 2.26 3.28
CA ILE A 130 13.25 2.29 2.05
C ILE A 130 13.46 0.96 1.32
N PRO A 131 12.81 -0.13 1.76
CA PRO A 131 12.92 -1.42 1.11
C PRO A 131 12.18 -1.43 -0.23
N LEU A 132 12.72 -2.20 -1.18
CA LEU A 132 12.01 -2.63 -2.36
C LEU A 132 11.84 -4.16 -2.29
N PHE A 133 10.75 -4.62 -2.86
CA PHE A 133 10.39 -6.03 -2.93
C PHE A 133 10.30 -6.46 -4.38
N GLU A 134 10.44 -7.75 -4.63
CA GLU A 134 10.33 -8.30 -5.97
C GLU A 134 9.38 -9.50 -5.99
N SER A 135 8.53 -9.55 -6.99
CA SER A 135 7.66 -10.69 -7.24
C SER A 135 7.23 -10.74 -8.70
N HIS A 136 7.19 -11.95 -9.28
CA HIS A 136 6.76 -12.18 -10.67
C HIS A 136 7.51 -11.30 -11.70
N GLY A 137 8.78 -10.99 -11.43
CA GLY A 137 9.61 -10.16 -12.31
C GLY A 137 9.35 -8.65 -12.24
N PHE A 138 8.50 -8.18 -11.33
CA PHE A 138 8.28 -6.76 -11.03
C PHE A 138 8.88 -6.39 -9.67
N LYS A 139 9.61 -5.27 -9.65
CA LYS A 139 10.11 -4.67 -8.42
C LYS A 139 9.13 -3.61 -7.92
N PHE A 140 8.77 -3.64 -6.65
CA PHE A 140 7.80 -2.70 -6.12
C PHE A 140 8.20 -2.11 -4.76
N GLY A 141 7.72 -0.90 -4.50
CA GLY A 141 7.82 -0.21 -3.23
C GLY A 141 6.45 -0.05 -2.57
N ILE A 142 6.47 0.39 -1.32
CA ILE A 142 5.28 0.74 -0.53
C ILE A 142 5.48 2.15 0.04
N GLN A 143 4.44 2.96 0.00
CA GLN A 143 4.37 4.27 0.68
C GLN A 143 3.03 4.37 1.39
N LEU A 144 3.05 4.65 2.70
CA LEU A 144 1.83 4.70 3.50
C LEU A 144 1.27 6.10 3.58
N CYS A 145 0.06 6.28 3.01
CA CYS A 145 -0.80 7.46 3.18
C CYS A 145 -0.03 8.79 3.06
N TYR A 146 0.44 9.35 4.17
CA TYR A 146 1.13 10.64 4.23
C TYR A 146 2.46 10.65 3.47
N ASP A 147 3.12 9.50 3.30
CA ASP A 147 4.33 9.36 2.47
C ASP A 147 4.11 9.82 1.02
N ALA A 148 2.88 9.72 0.50
CA ALA A 148 2.53 10.11 -0.87
C ALA A 148 2.77 11.60 -1.17
N HIS A 149 2.87 12.44 -0.13
CA HIS A 149 3.10 13.88 -0.28
C HIS A 149 4.57 14.24 -0.53
N PHE A 150 5.49 13.28 -0.37
CA PHE A 150 6.94 13.47 -0.51
C PHE A 150 7.42 12.86 -1.82
N PRO A 151 7.58 13.66 -2.91
CA PRO A 151 7.95 13.17 -4.24
C PRO A 151 9.32 12.49 -4.25
N GLU A 152 10.24 12.93 -3.40
CA GLU A 152 11.59 12.40 -3.28
C GLU A 152 11.59 10.91 -2.97
N LEU A 153 10.66 10.45 -2.14
CA LEU A 153 10.54 9.03 -1.79
C LEU A 153 10.17 8.18 -3.00
N SER A 154 9.19 8.61 -3.79
CA SER A 154 8.81 7.90 -5.03
C SER A 154 9.96 7.89 -6.03
N THR A 155 10.66 9.02 -6.18
CA THR A 155 11.81 9.14 -7.06
C THR A 155 12.96 8.25 -6.59
N HIS A 156 13.24 8.20 -5.29
CA HIS A 156 14.24 7.29 -4.74
C HIS A 156 13.92 5.82 -5.06
N MET A 157 12.67 5.38 -4.84
CA MET A 157 12.25 4.01 -5.17
C MET A 157 12.42 3.73 -6.68
N ALA A 158 12.02 4.66 -7.53
CA ALA A 158 12.14 4.52 -8.98
C ALA A 158 13.60 4.43 -9.45
N THR A 159 14.51 5.26 -8.89
CA THR A 159 15.96 5.19 -9.21
C THR A 159 16.62 3.89 -8.73
N LYS A 160 16.01 3.19 -7.76
CA LYS A 160 16.40 1.84 -7.31
C LYS A 160 15.72 0.74 -8.12
N GLY A 161 14.98 1.10 -9.17
CA GLY A 161 14.39 0.18 -10.14
C GLY A 161 12.97 -0.28 -9.80
N ALA A 162 12.22 0.45 -8.99
CA ALA A 162 10.81 0.13 -8.78
C ALA A 162 10.00 0.29 -10.07
N ASP A 163 9.13 -0.68 -10.35
CA ASP A 163 8.18 -0.69 -11.46
C ASP A 163 6.79 -0.28 -11.01
N LEU A 164 6.50 -0.47 -9.73
CA LEU A 164 5.21 -0.20 -9.11
C LEU A 164 5.42 0.34 -7.69
N ILE A 165 4.59 1.29 -7.29
CA ILE A 165 4.47 1.68 -5.88
C ILE A 165 3.03 1.44 -5.43
N PHE A 166 2.87 0.68 -4.35
CA PHE A 166 1.62 0.55 -3.62
C PHE A 166 1.49 1.70 -2.62
N PHE A 167 0.30 2.31 -2.60
CA PHE A 167 -0.07 3.38 -1.67
C PHE A 167 -1.27 2.93 -0.82
N PRO A 168 -1.07 2.10 0.20
CA PRO A 168 -2.10 1.80 1.18
C PRO A 168 -2.41 3.04 2.02
N HIS A 169 -3.70 3.35 2.19
CA HIS A 169 -4.17 4.49 2.97
C HIS A 169 -5.13 4.06 4.08
N ALA A 170 -5.12 4.82 5.16
CA ALA A 170 -6.18 4.93 6.14
C ALA A 170 -6.55 6.41 6.28
N SER A 171 -6.98 7.02 5.18
CA SER A 171 -7.25 8.45 5.08
C SER A 171 -8.71 8.75 5.36
N PRO A 172 -9.06 9.27 6.57
CA PRO A 172 -10.44 9.49 6.97
C PRO A 172 -11.03 10.77 6.35
N ARG A 173 -12.33 10.98 6.59
CA ARG A 173 -13.12 12.17 6.27
C ARG A 173 -13.42 12.34 4.78
N GLY A 174 -14.48 13.11 4.49
CA GLY A 174 -14.97 13.38 3.15
C GLY A 174 -15.68 12.18 2.52
N LYS A 175 -16.14 12.37 1.31
CA LYS A 175 -16.72 11.33 0.45
C LYS A 175 -15.64 10.73 -0.46
N ALA A 176 -15.92 9.59 -1.06
CA ALA A 176 -14.99 8.92 -1.99
C ALA A 176 -14.55 9.83 -3.15
N ASN A 177 -15.46 10.64 -3.69
CA ASN A 177 -15.13 11.58 -4.77
C ASN A 177 -14.22 12.74 -4.31
N ASP A 178 -14.41 13.25 -3.09
CA ASP A 178 -13.54 14.30 -2.53
C ASP A 178 -12.12 13.75 -2.32
N LYS A 179 -12.02 12.50 -1.84
CA LYS A 179 -10.76 11.79 -1.66
C LYS A 179 -10.08 11.53 -3.01
N TYR A 180 -10.84 11.09 -4.00
CA TYR A 180 -10.34 10.94 -5.37
C TYR A 180 -9.73 12.24 -5.89
N THR A 181 -10.47 13.35 -5.80
CA THR A 181 -9.99 14.68 -6.22
C THR A 181 -8.71 15.09 -5.47
N SER A 182 -8.62 14.77 -4.18
CA SER A 182 -7.41 15.02 -3.38
C SER A 182 -6.21 14.20 -3.88
N TRP A 183 -6.40 12.90 -4.15
CA TRP A 183 -5.33 12.01 -4.62
C TRP A 183 -4.85 12.37 -6.04
N MET A 184 -5.74 12.89 -6.88
CA MET A 184 -5.38 13.35 -8.23
C MET A 184 -4.39 14.52 -8.24
N ARG A 185 -4.17 15.20 -7.11
CA ARG A 185 -3.17 16.27 -6.99
C ARG A 185 -1.73 15.76 -6.97
N HIS A 186 -1.50 14.49 -6.60
CA HIS A 186 -0.15 13.97 -6.41
C HIS A 186 0.09 12.57 -6.99
N LEU A 187 -0.82 11.61 -6.86
CA LEU A 187 -0.56 10.23 -7.31
C LEU A 187 -0.27 10.10 -8.82
N PRO A 188 -0.94 10.83 -9.74
CA PRO A 188 -0.56 10.79 -11.15
C PRO A 188 0.86 11.28 -11.42
N ALA A 189 1.32 12.32 -10.71
CA ALA A 189 2.68 12.81 -10.82
C ALA A 189 3.70 11.77 -10.31
N ARG A 190 3.38 11.03 -9.23
CA ARG A 190 4.25 9.92 -8.77
C ARG A 190 4.45 8.87 -9.84
N ALA A 191 3.40 8.54 -10.61
CA ALA A 191 3.49 7.60 -11.72
C ALA A 191 4.25 8.21 -12.92
N TYR A 192 3.86 9.40 -13.34
CA TYR A 192 4.35 10.05 -14.57
C TYR A 192 5.83 10.43 -14.47
N ASP A 193 6.22 11.17 -13.42
CA ASP A 193 7.59 11.67 -13.25
C ASP A 193 8.60 10.55 -13.05
N ASN A 194 8.15 9.40 -12.54
CA ASN A 194 8.99 8.26 -12.19
C ASN A 194 8.85 7.07 -13.13
N SER A 195 8.00 7.17 -14.17
CA SER A 195 7.80 6.11 -15.19
C SER A 195 7.51 4.73 -14.55
N LEU A 196 6.57 4.71 -13.58
CA LEU A 196 6.16 3.51 -12.84
C LEU A 196 4.65 3.45 -12.66
N PHE A 197 4.13 2.27 -12.31
CA PHE A 197 2.73 2.12 -11.93
C PHE A 197 2.48 2.62 -10.51
N VAL A 198 1.27 3.08 -10.28
CA VAL A 198 0.76 3.42 -8.94
C VAL A 198 -0.53 2.64 -8.68
N MET A 199 -0.58 1.94 -7.55
CA MET A 199 -1.80 1.33 -7.04
C MET A 199 -2.08 1.85 -5.63
N ALA A 200 -3.25 2.45 -5.43
CA ALA A 200 -3.66 2.99 -4.14
C ALA A 200 -5.00 2.40 -3.70
N CYS A 201 -5.14 2.17 -2.39
CA CYS A 201 -6.41 1.78 -1.77
C CYS A 201 -6.59 2.44 -0.41
N ASN A 202 -7.84 2.69 -0.04
CA ASN A 202 -8.22 3.25 1.25
C ASN A 202 -9.13 2.29 2.03
N GLN A 203 -9.17 2.43 3.34
CA GLN A 203 -10.19 1.81 4.16
C GLN A 203 -11.59 2.35 3.82
N ILE A 204 -12.64 1.62 4.21
CA ILE A 204 -14.03 2.05 4.15
C ILE A 204 -14.72 1.91 5.50
N GLY A 205 -15.76 2.72 5.74
CA GLY A 205 -16.61 2.60 6.92
C GLY A 205 -15.98 3.17 8.19
N LYS A 206 -16.51 2.77 9.34
CA LYS A 206 -16.14 3.30 10.66
C LYS A 206 -15.09 2.43 11.35
N ASN A 207 -14.08 3.05 11.96
CA ASN A 207 -13.05 2.35 12.75
C ASN A 207 -13.44 2.06 14.21
N LYS A 208 -14.67 2.41 14.64
CA LYS A 208 -15.16 2.36 16.02
C LYS A 208 -14.41 3.27 17.02
N LYS A 209 -13.58 4.19 16.55
CA LYS A 209 -12.80 5.17 17.32
C LYS A 209 -12.99 6.62 16.79
N GLY A 210 -14.16 6.90 16.23
CA GLY A 210 -14.55 8.25 15.78
C GLY A 210 -14.14 8.62 14.35
N LEU A 211 -13.44 7.75 13.63
CA LEU A 211 -13.06 8.00 12.24
C LEU A 211 -13.97 7.22 11.28
N THR A 212 -14.27 7.86 10.14
CA THR A 212 -14.97 7.23 9.01
C THR A 212 -14.12 7.40 7.76
N PHE A 213 -13.97 6.33 7.00
CA PHE A 213 -13.14 6.26 5.81
C PHE A 213 -14.01 6.15 4.56
N PRO A 214 -13.76 6.97 3.53
CA PRO A 214 -14.38 6.80 2.22
C PRO A 214 -13.66 5.71 1.43
N GLY A 215 -14.38 4.71 0.98
CA GLY A 215 -13.84 3.61 0.18
C GLY A 215 -13.35 4.08 -1.18
N LEU A 216 -12.09 3.80 -1.51
CA LEU A 216 -11.49 4.22 -2.78
C LEU A 216 -10.34 3.29 -3.16
N ALA A 217 -10.25 2.93 -4.44
CA ALA A 217 -9.04 2.33 -5.02
C ALA A 217 -8.74 2.96 -6.39
N LEU A 218 -7.44 3.13 -6.69
CA LEU A 218 -6.94 3.68 -7.96
C LEU A 218 -5.83 2.82 -8.53
N PHE A 219 -5.80 2.70 -9.86
CA PHE A 219 -4.67 2.20 -10.61
C PHE A 219 -4.28 3.19 -11.69
N ILE A 220 -3.02 3.60 -11.72
CA ILE A 220 -2.46 4.63 -12.59
C ILE A 220 -1.28 4.01 -13.34
N ASN A 221 -1.24 4.18 -14.66
CA ASN A 221 -0.18 3.68 -15.50
C ASN A 221 1.07 4.60 -15.51
N PRO A 222 2.21 4.16 -16.06
CA PRO A 222 3.44 4.96 -16.10
C PRO A 222 3.34 6.28 -16.89
N SER A 223 2.27 6.48 -17.67
CA SER A 223 1.97 7.77 -18.32
C SER A 223 1.13 8.72 -17.46
N GLY A 224 0.91 8.41 -16.16
CA GLY A 224 0.13 9.22 -15.24
C GLY A 224 -1.39 9.15 -15.45
N LYS A 225 -1.89 8.23 -16.29
CA LYS A 225 -3.33 8.08 -16.56
C LYS A 225 -3.97 7.10 -15.58
N VAL A 226 -5.12 7.49 -15.01
CA VAL A 226 -5.96 6.57 -14.26
C VAL A 226 -6.55 5.54 -15.22
N VAL A 227 -6.14 4.28 -15.07
CA VAL A 227 -6.62 3.14 -15.87
C VAL A 227 -7.90 2.58 -15.27
N LYS A 228 -7.94 2.48 -13.93
CA LYS A 228 -9.10 1.96 -13.21
C LYS A 228 -9.26 2.66 -11.86
N LYS A 229 -10.49 2.86 -11.44
CA LYS A 229 -10.84 3.35 -10.10
C LYS A 229 -12.09 2.67 -9.58
N ILE A 230 -12.19 2.58 -8.26
CA ILE A 230 -13.40 2.27 -7.51
C ILE A 230 -13.64 3.44 -6.55
N LEU A 231 -14.85 3.97 -6.57
CA LEU A 231 -15.41 4.85 -5.54
C LEU A 231 -16.47 4.01 -4.84
N ALA A 232 -16.12 3.45 -3.68
CA ALA A 232 -16.89 2.38 -3.07
C ALA A 232 -17.84 2.92 -1.99
N ASP A 233 -19.08 2.43 -2.01
CA ASP A 233 -20.05 2.64 -0.92
C ASP A 233 -20.07 1.45 0.04
N GLU A 234 -19.49 0.32 -0.35
CA GLU A 234 -19.30 -0.90 0.43
C GLU A 234 -17.90 -1.49 0.18
N GLU A 235 -17.57 -2.58 0.87
CA GLU A 235 -16.30 -3.28 0.64
C GLU A 235 -16.21 -3.85 -0.77
N ASP A 236 -15.06 -3.67 -1.43
CA ASP A 236 -14.84 -4.13 -2.80
C ASP A 236 -13.36 -4.43 -3.07
N VAL A 237 -13.09 -5.03 -4.22
CA VAL A 237 -11.73 -5.30 -4.70
C VAL A 237 -11.54 -4.89 -6.15
N MET A 238 -10.60 -4.01 -6.39
CA MET A 238 -10.14 -3.65 -7.72
C MET A 238 -9.09 -4.65 -8.18
N VAL A 239 -9.31 -5.24 -9.36
CA VAL A 239 -8.33 -6.15 -10.00
C VAL A 239 -7.95 -5.56 -11.35
N VAL A 240 -6.63 -5.55 -11.62
CA VAL A 240 -6.04 -5.00 -12.86
C VAL A 240 -4.87 -5.86 -13.33
N ASP A 241 -4.58 -5.80 -14.60
CA ASP A 241 -3.40 -6.43 -15.20
C ASP A 241 -2.26 -5.41 -15.27
N LEU A 242 -1.12 -5.74 -14.66
CA LEU A 242 0.12 -5.01 -14.74
C LEU A 242 0.89 -5.54 -15.96
N LYS A 243 1.05 -4.70 -16.96
CA LYS A 243 1.66 -5.09 -18.24
C LYS A 243 3.06 -4.49 -18.36
N ALA A 244 4.06 -5.35 -18.53
CA ALA A 244 5.44 -4.88 -18.72
C ALA A 244 5.61 -3.99 -19.97
N GLU A 245 4.76 -4.19 -20.99
CA GLU A 245 4.75 -3.37 -22.20
C GLU A 245 4.48 -1.89 -21.92
N ASP A 246 3.61 -1.56 -20.95
CA ASP A 246 3.29 -0.17 -20.60
C ASP A 246 4.49 0.56 -19.98
N ILE A 247 5.27 -0.11 -19.15
CA ILE A 247 6.52 0.43 -18.58
C ILE A 247 7.58 0.56 -19.67
N ASN A 248 7.75 -0.51 -20.46
CA ASN A 248 8.75 -0.52 -21.52
C ASN A 248 8.49 0.59 -22.53
N TRP A 249 7.23 0.80 -22.89
CA TRP A 249 6.85 1.87 -23.82
C TRP A 249 7.28 3.26 -23.31
N VAL A 250 7.10 3.56 -22.02
CA VAL A 250 7.53 4.83 -21.43
C VAL A 250 9.05 4.91 -21.34
N ARG A 251 9.70 3.84 -20.82
CA ARG A 251 11.14 3.82 -20.53
C ARG A 251 12.02 3.79 -21.78
N HIS A 252 11.49 3.35 -22.93
CA HIS A 252 12.20 3.42 -24.22
C HIS A 252 11.86 4.67 -25.05
N HIS A 253 10.96 5.52 -24.56
CA HIS A 253 10.60 6.74 -25.28
C HIS A 253 11.52 7.90 -24.85
N GLU A 254 12.27 8.45 -25.79
CA GLU A 254 13.28 9.49 -25.58
C GLU A 254 12.79 10.68 -24.74
N MET A 255 11.55 11.15 -24.97
CA MET A 255 10.99 12.34 -24.31
C MET A 255 10.06 12.02 -23.11
N ARG A 256 9.99 10.76 -22.65
CA ARG A 256 9.07 10.37 -21.55
C ARG A 256 9.76 9.73 -20.37
N TYR A 257 10.98 9.24 -20.55
CA TYR A 257 11.76 8.65 -19.47
C TYR A 257 12.69 9.68 -18.85
N PHE A 258 12.24 10.35 -17.81
CA PHE A 258 12.95 11.49 -17.20
C PHE A 258 14.08 11.08 -16.24
N LEU A 259 14.00 9.91 -15.62
CA LEU A 259 14.93 9.50 -14.56
C LEU A 259 16.41 9.53 -14.96
N PRO A 260 16.83 9.08 -16.17
CA PRO A 260 18.23 9.15 -16.59
C PRO A 260 18.77 10.57 -16.79
N HIS A 261 17.88 11.56 -16.97
CA HIS A 261 18.25 12.95 -17.21
C HIS A 261 18.27 13.82 -15.96
N ARG A 262 18.07 13.20 -14.77
CA ARG A 262 18.15 13.93 -13.50
C ARG A 262 19.56 14.43 -13.25
N ARG A 263 19.66 15.66 -12.77
CA ARG A 263 20.91 16.30 -12.34
C ARG A 263 21.17 15.96 -10.87
N SER A 264 21.43 14.67 -10.59
CA SER A 264 21.67 14.18 -9.23
C SER A 264 22.93 14.78 -8.58
N ASP A 265 23.79 15.40 -9.39
CA ASP A 265 24.94 16.22 -8.94
C ASP A 265 24.52 17.55 -8.30
N LEU A 266 23.28 18.01 -8.52
CA LEU A 266 22.74 19.27 -8.01
C LEU A 266 21.68 19.08 -6.89
N TYR A 267 21.16 17.87 -6.72
CA TYR A 267 20.15 17.55 -5.72
C TYR A 267 20.74 16.64 -4.64
N ILE A 268 20.55 17.02 -3.40
CA ILE A 268 20.97 16.24 -2.22
C ILE A 268 19.96 15.13 -1.93
#